data_9c195ab0bfd45ce8135ee11a0f94619a
#
_entry.id   9c195ab0bfd45ce8135ee11a0f94619a
#
_cell.length_a   1.000
_cell.length_b   1.000
_cell.length_c   1.000
_cell.angle_alpha   90.00
_cell.angle_beta   90.00
_cell.angle_gamma   90.00
#
_symmetry.space_group_name_H-M   'P 1'
#
loop_
_entity.id
_entity.type
_entity.pdbx_description
1 polymer ?
#
loop_
_entity_poly.entity_id
_entity_poly.type
_entity_poly.pdbx_seq_one_letter_code
_entity_poly.pdbx_strand_id
1 'polypeptide(L)'
;MKNNFLKILIILTIALLGVFAIISCEKSSNKENNVVRVGFYTDSEYQIWNPVVSNLAKEGITVELVSFANTRMPNQALNNGDIDLNAFQHHAYLNDEVSNLGYDIVAIADTYISAMNIYSKNISNVSELKKGDKVAIPNDPSNEGRALKVLEAAGLIKVKPEVGDLPSISDIIENPLGLNILAVEIGSVPSYLPEVACAVINAHVAIDFGLNPGSDYIFQDNPSIYSGNAFVNLIAARTKDKDNELYKKVVAAYQSEAVEEIYANNFKGSYLPTWK
;
A
#
# COMPACT_ATOMS: atom_id res chain seq x y z
N MET A 1 -30.23 -53.71 -56.55
CA MET A 1 -30.89 -52.45 -56.04
C MET A 1 -30.63 -52.17 -54.56
N LYS A 2 -30.54 -53.12 -53.64
CA LYS A 2 -30.30 -52.90 -52.20
C LYS A 2 -28.93 -52.29 -51.86
N ASN A 3 -27.86 -52.57 -52.61
CA ASN A 3 -26.53 -52.10 -52.30
C ASN A 3 -26.28 -50.60 -52.60
N ASN A 4 -27.05 -50.03 -53.54
CA ASN A 4 -26.87 -48.64 -53.92
C ASN A 4 -27.61 -47.67 -52.92
N PHE A 5 -28.71 -48.13 -52.30
CA PHE A 5 -29.46 -47.40 -51.31
C PHE A 5 -28.66 -47.25 -50.02
N LEU A 6 -27.92 -48.29 -49.61
CA LEU A 6 -27.09 -48.26 -48.41
C LEU A 6 -25.86 -47.33 -48.57
N LYS A 7 -25.27 -47.27 -49.78
CA LYS A 7 -24.16 -46.33 -50.07
C LYS A 7 -24.63 -44.87 -50.08
N ILE A 8 -25.80 -44.57 -50.59
CA ILE A 8 -26.36 -43.21 -50.60
C ILE A 8 -26.71 -42.77 -49.17
N LEU A 9 -27.23 -43.68 -48.32
CA LEU A 9 -27.54 -43.39 -46.92
C LEU A 9 -26.27 -43.09 -46.11
N ILE A 10 -25.17 -43.79 -46.31
CA ILE A 10 -23.88 -43.58 -45.65
C ILE A 10 -23.24 -42.25 -46.10
N ILE A 11 -23.35 -41.87 -47.38
CA ILE A 11 -22.83 -40.57 -47.86
C ILE A 11 -23.65 -39.42 -47.32
N LEU A 12 -24.94 -39.54 -47.15
CA LEU A 12 -25.80 -38.50 -46.54
C LEU A 12 -25.52 -38.35 -45.04
N THR A 13 -25.27 -39.43 -44.29
CA THR A 13 -24.91 -39.35 -42.88
C THR A 13 -23.51 -38.71 -42.63
N ILE A 14 -22.53 -38.96 -43.51
CA ILE A 14 -21.21 -38.34 -43.44
C ILE A 14 -21.28 -36.85 -43.82
N ALA A 15 -22.13 -36.43 -44.74
CA ALA A 15 -22.36 -35.04 -45.10
C ALA A 15 -23.08 -34.27 -43.99
N LEU A 16 -24.04 -34.89 -43.26
CA LEU A 16 -24.70 -34.25 -42.09
C LEU A 16 -23.77 -34.12 -40.89
N LEU A 17 -22.82 -35.04 -40.65
CA LEU A 17 -21.81 -34.98 -39.60
C LEU A 17 -20.73 -33.94 -39.91
N GLY A 18 -20.42 -33.71 -41.19
CA GLY A 18 -19.48 -32.67 -41.64
C GLY A 18 -20.01 -31.23 -41.46
N VAL A 19 -21.31 -31.04 -41.59
CA VAL A 19 -21.95 -29.70 -41.40
C VAL A 19 -22.08 -29.35 -39.92
N PHE A 20 -22.22 -30.30 -39.00
CA PHE A 20 -22.22 -30.05 -37.57
C PHE A 20 -20.82 -29.73 -36.98
N ALA A 21 -19.73 -30.18 -37.67
CA ALA A 21 -18.36 -29.87 -37.23
C ALA A 21 -17.90 -28.44 -37.58
N ILE A 22 -18.60 -27.75 -38.51
CA ILE A 22 -18.23 -26.39 -38.94
C ILE A 22 -18.94 -25.30 -38.11
N ILE A 23 -20.00 -25.61 -37.37
CA ILE A 23 -20.76 -24.65 -36.54
C ILE A 23 -20.21 -24.55 -35.12
N SER A 24 -19.27 -25.41 -34.70
CA SER A 24 -18.67 -25.40 -33.37
C SER A 24 -17.30 -24.71 -33.31
N CYS A 25 -17.01 -23.83 -34.27
CA CYS A 25 -16.00 -22.78 -34.10
C CYS A 25 -16.70 -21.47 -33.66
N GLU A 26 -17.50 -21.54 -32.60
CA GLU A 26 -17.66 -20.36 -31.76
C GLU A 26 -16.24 -20.01 -31.32
N LYS A 27 -15.78 -18.85 -31.79
CA LYS A 27 -14.68 -18.14 -31.13
C LYS A 27 -14.96 -18.25 -29.64
N SER A 28 -14.20 -19.10 -28.94
CA SER A 28 -13.95 -18.90 -27.53
C SER A 28 -13.47 -17.45 -27.47
N SER A 29 -14.36 -16.53 -27.16
CA SER A 29 -13.96 -15.24 -26.67
C SER A 29 -13.10 -15.61 -25.47
N ASN A 30 -11.78 -15.46 -25.59
CA ASN A 30 -10.96 -15.27 -24.43
C ASN A 30 -11.69 -14.13 -23.68
N LYS A 31 -12.49 -14.48 -22.68
CA LYS A 31 -12.83 -13.54 -21.63
C LYS A 31 -11.46 -13.21 -21.09
N GLU A 32 -10.89 -12.11 -21.56
CA GLU A 32 -9.76 -11.49 -20.89
C GLU A 32 -10.17 -11.50 -19.43
N ASN A 33 -9.31 -12.06 -18.60
CA ASN A 33 -9.59 -12.17 -17.17
C ASN A 33 -9.42 -10.77 -16.60
N ASN A 34 -10.47 -9.93 -16.76
CA ASN A 34 -10.50 -8.52 -16.35
C ASN A 34 -10.66 -8.40 -14.82
N VAL A 35 -10.04 -9.30 -14.09
CA VAL A 35 -10.01 -9.30 -12.61
C VAL A 35 -8.61 -8.89 -12.17
N VAL A 36 -8.52 -7.91 -11.28
CA VAL A 36 -7.28 -7.47 -10.64
C VAL A 36 -7.43 -7.55 -9.13
N ARG A 37 -6.61 -8.36 -8.48
CA ARG A 37 -6.57 -8.51 -7.01
C ARG A 37 -5.58 -7.52 -6.45
N VAL A 38 -6.03 -6.62 -5.58
CA VAL A 38 -5.22 -5.57 -4.97
C VAL A 38 -5.11 -5.80 -3.47
N GLY A 39 -3.87 -5.98 -2.98
CA GLY A 39 -3.56 -6.15 -1.57
C GLY A 39 -3.38 -4.83 -0.84
N PHE A 40 -3.93 -4.71 0.36
CA PHE A 40 -3.76 -3.57 1.26
C PHE A 40 -3.70 -4.06 2.73
N TYR A 41 -3.39 -3.14 3.65
CA TYR A 41 -3.13 -3.52 5.04
C TYR A 41 -4.14 -2.95 6.04
N THR A 42 -4.70 -1.76 5.82
CA THR A 42 -5.54 -1.05 6.78
C THR A 42 -6.95 -0.80 6.26
N ASP A 43 -7.93 -0.71 7.17
CA ASP A 43 -9.32 -0.43 6.82
C ASP A 43 -9.50 0.98 6.23
N SER A 44 -8.68 1.93 6.64
CA SER A 44 -8.67 3.28 6.05
C SER A 44 -8.33 3.26 4.56
N GLU A 45 -7.40 2.41 4.13
CA GLU A 45 -7.04 2.28 2.71
C GLU A 45 -8.18 1.72 1.87
N TYR A 46 -9.03 0.84 2.44
CA TYR A 46 -10.20 0.32 1.74
C TYR A 46 -11.10 1.44 1.20
N GLN A 47 -11.29 2.52 1.96
CA GLN A 47 -12.14 3.64 1.55
C GLN A 47 -11.62 4.35 0.31
N ILE A 48 -10.29 4.40 0.12
CA ILE A 48 -9.63 5.01 -1.04
C ILE A 48 -9.98 4.25 -2.31
N TRP A 49 -10.12 2.92 -2.23
CA TRP A 49 -10.39 2.06 -3.36
C TRP A 49 -11.85 2.03 -3.80
N ASN A 50 -12.81 2.49 -2.99
CA ASN A 50 -14.23 2.46 -3.35
C ASN A 50 -14.55 3.13 -4.70
N PRO A 51 -14.11 4.37 -5.00
CA PRO A 51 -14.34 4.98 -6.31
C PRO A 51 -13.61 4.25 -7.43
N VAL A 52 -12.42 3.68 -7.19
CA VAL A 52 -11.65 2.92 -8.18
C VAL A 52 -12.41 1.67 -8.61
N VAL A 53 -12.85 0.85 -7.64
CA VAL A 53 -13.68 -0.35 -7.86
C VAL A 53 -14.95 0.00 -8.65
N SER A 54 -15.66 1.04 -8.20
CA SER A 54 -16.92 1.46 -8.80
C SER A 54 -16.78 1.96 -10.24
N ASN A 55 -15.71 2.70 -10.55
CA ASN A 55 -15.47 3.24 -11.87
C ASN A 55 -15.01 2.15 -12.85
N LEU A 56 -14.11 1.29 -12.45
CA LEU A 56 -13.60 0.19 -13.28
C LEU A 56 -14.66 -0.86 -13.57
N ALA A 57 -15.62 -1.10 -12.64
CA ALA A 57 -16.74 -1.99 -12.87
C ALA A 57 -17.62 -1.53 -14.05
N LYS A 58 -17.76 -0.22 -14.28
CA LYS A 58 -18.49 0.33 -15.44
C LYS A 58 -17.79 0.02 -16.78
N GLU A 59 -16.47 -0.22 -16.73
CA GLU A 59 -15.65 -0.62 -17.88
C GLU A 59 -15.54 -2.15 -18.03
N GLY A 60 -16.24 -2.93 -17.20
CA GLY A 60 -16.18 -4.39 -17.21
C GLY A 60 -14.92 -4.97 -16.56
N ILE A 61 -14.22 -4.18 -15.74
CA ILE A 61 -13.05 -4.59 -14.97
C ILE A 61 -13.45 -4.80 -13.52
N THR A 62 -13.13 -5.97 -12.97
CA THR A 62 -13.37 -6.31 -11.57
C THR A 62 -12.10 -6.09 -10.76
N VAL A 63 -12.17 -5.25 -9.73
CA VAL A 63 -11.09 -5.10 -8.75
C VAL A 63 -11.51 -5.81 -7.47
N GLU A 64 -10.74 -6.82 -7.07
CA GLU A 64 -10.92 -7.56 -5.82
C GLU A 64 -9.93 -7.01 -4.78
N LEU A 65 -10.45 -6.51 -3.67
CA LEU A 65 -9.65 -5.97 -2.58
C LEU A 65 -9.33 -7.07 -1.57
N VAL A 66 -8.03 -7.29 -1.30
CA VAL A 66 -7.52 -8.33 -0.40
C VAL A 66 -6.85 -7.69 0.80
N SER A 67 -7.47 -7.79 1.98
CA SER A 67 -6.91 -7.26 3.23
C SER A 67 -5.93 -8.26 3.87
N PHE A 68 -4.82 -7.75 4.39
CA PHE A 68 -3.82 -8.52 5.11
C PHE A 68 -3.71 -8.10 6.58
N ALA A 69 -3.36 -9.03 7.45
CA ALA A 69 -3.31 -8.80 8.89
C ALA A 69 -2.06 -8.01 9.35
N ASN A 70 -1.02 -7.92 8.52
CA ASN A 70 0.20 -7.19 8.81
C ASN A 70 0.93 -6.79 7.52
N THR A 71 1.91 -5.88 7.63
CA THR A 71 2.64 -5.30 6.51
C THR A 71 3.59 -6.27 5.78
N ARG A 72 3.95 -7.40 6.35
CA ARG A 72 4.90 -8.37 5.75
C ARG A 72 4.26 -9.25 4.70
N MET A 73 2.94 -9.42 4.74
CA MET A 73 2.23 -10.38 3.87
C MET A 73 1.98 -9.87 2.45
N PRO A 74 1.62 -8.59 2.20
CA PRO A 74 1.23 -8.15 0.86
C PRO A 74 2.33 -8.28 -0.21
N ASN A 75 3.60 -7.97 0.12
CA ASN A 75 4.72 -8.12 -0.82
C ASN A 75 5.02 -9.58 -1.12
N GLN A 76 4.96 -10.46 -0.12
CA GLN A 76 5.09 -11.90 -0.33
C GLN A 76 3.98 -12.44 -1.24
N ALA A 77 2.72 -12.07 -0.99
CA ALA A 77 1.58 -12.48 -1.78
C ALA A 77 1.67 -11.96 -3.24
N LEU A 78 2.13 -10.71 -3.44
CA LEU A 78 2.37 -10.14 -4.75
C LEU A 78 3.47 -10.91 -5.51
N ASN A 79 4.61 -11.15 -4.86
CA ASN A 79 5.73 -11.88 -5.44
C ASN A 79 5.34 -13.32 -5.84
N ASN A 80 4.52 -13.99 -5.03
CA ASN A 80 4.02 -15.34 -5.31
C ASN A 80 2.92 -15.39 -6.38
N GLY A 81 2.26 -14.27 -6.69
CA GLY A 81 1.14 -14.20 -7.64
C GLY A 81 -0.23 -14.48 -7.00
N ASP A 82 -0.33 -14.48 -5.68
CA ASP A 82 -1.60 -14.61 -4.95
C ASP A 82 -2.48 -13.36 -5.12
N ILE A 83 -1.85 -12.21 -5.32
CA ILE A 83 -2.45 -10.93 -5.72
C ILE A 83 -1.73 -10.37 -6.95
N ASP A 84 -2.32 -9.37 -7.58
CA ASP A 84 -1.83 -8.80 -8.84
C ASP A 84 -1.12 -7.46 -8.64
N LEU A 85 -1.61 -6.66 -7.69
CA LEU A 85 -1.07 -5.39 -7.24
C LEU A 85 -1.09 -5.34 -5.71
N ASN A 86 -0.28 -4.47 -5.11
CA ASN A 86 -0.52 -4.00 -3.76
C ASN A 86 -0.36 -2.48 -3.67
N ALA A 87 -1.00 -1.87 -2.65
CA ALA A 87 -0.99 -0.43 -2.43
C ALA A 87 -1.12 -0.16 -0.93
N PHE A 88 -0.01 -0.28 -0.19
CA PHE A 88 0.02 -0.12 1.27
C PHE A 88 1.32 0.47 1.78
N GLN A 89 2.32 0.66 0.92
CA GLN A 89 3.72 0.90 1.27
C GLN A 89 4.28 2.11 0.52
N HIS A 90 5.35 2.68 1.06
CA HIS A 90 6.16 3.70 0.41
C HIS A 90 7.45 3.12 -0.19
N HIS A 91 8.15 3.92 -1.02
CA HIS A 91 9.35 3.46 -1.73
C HIS A 91 10.45 2.91 -0.82
N ALA A 92 10.72 3.55 0.33
CA ALA A 92 11.75 3.07 1.25
C ALA A 92 11.43 1.65 1.77
N TYR A 93 10.15 1.37 2.12
CA TYR A 93 9.72 0.05 2.56
C TYR A 93 9.84 -1.00 1.45
N LEU A 94 9.34 -0.68 0.24
CA LEU A 94 9.48 -1.58 -0.92
C LEU A 94 10.93 -1.92 -1.21
N ASN A 95 11.81 -0.90 -1.24
CA ASN A 95 13.23 -1.07 -1.53
C ASN A 95 13.95 -1.93 -0.48
N ASP A 96 13.61 -1.74 0.80
CA ASP A 96 14.15 -2.55 1.90
C ASP A 96 13.77 -4.03 1.73
N GLU A 97 12.49 -4.34 1.51
CA GLU A 97 12.03 -5.72 1.34
C GLU A 97 12.56 -6.37 0.05
N VAL A 98 12.59 -5.65 -1.06
CA VAL A 98 13.19 -6.14 -2.31
C VAL A 98 14.67 -6.48 -2.10
N SER A 99 15.42 -5.61 -1.43
CA SER A 99 16.85 -5.81 -1.19
C SER A 99 17.14 -6.97 -0.23
N ASN A 100 16.36 -7.10 0.83
CA ASN A 100 16.61 -8.07 1.91
C ASN A 100 15.97 -9.43 1.65
N LEU A 101 14.82 -9.48 0.95
CA LEU A 101 14.05 -10.71 0.74
C LEU A 101 14.11 -11.22 -0.70
N GLY A 102 14.67 -10.43 -1.63
CA GLY A 102 14.85 -10.84 -3.02
C GLY A 102 13.56 -10.91 -3.82
N TYR A 103 12.54 -10.13 -3.46
CA TYR A 103 11.28 -10.09 -4.21
C TYR A 103 11.46 -9.46 -5.60
N ASP A 104 10.81 -10.02 -6.60
CA ASP A 104 10.80 -9.52 -7.99
C ASP A 104 9.55 -8.66 -8.24
N ILE A 105 9.44 -7.57 -7.49
CA ILE A 105 8.35 -6.62 -7.51
C ILE A 105 8.87 -5.18 -7.65
N VAL A 106 8.08 -4.30 -8.22
CA VAL A 106 8.47 -2.92 -8.55
C VAL A 106 7.31 -1.96 -8.39
N ALA A 107 7.58 -0.70 -8.04
CA ALA A 107 6.60 0.38 -8.10
C ALA A 107 6.19 0.66 -9.56
N ILE A 108 4.90 0.77 -9.81
CA ILE A 108 4.34 1.15 -11.13
C ILE A 108 3.65 2.50 -11.13
N ALA A 109 3.32 3.05 -9.97
CA ALA A 109 2.77 4.39 -9.83
C ALA A 109 2.95 4.92 -8.40
N ASP A 110 3.18 6.22 -8.28
CA ASP A 110 3.13 6.94 -7.02
C ASP A 110 1.66 7.27 -6.66
N THR A 111 1.35 7.36 -5.38
CA THR A 111 0.00 7.60 -4.89
C THR A 111 -0.07 8.84 -4.01
N TYR A 112 0.36 8.79 -2.78
CA TYR A 112 0.30 9.90 -1.84
C TYR A 112 1.50 9.93 -0.91
N ILE A 113 1.74 11.08 -0.29
CA ILE A 113 2.54 11.18 0.91
C ILE A 113 1.63 11.56 2.08
N SER A 114 1.83 10.94 3.24
CA SER A 114 1.11 11.27 4.47
C SER A 114 2.08 11.56 5.61
N ALA A 115 1.66 12.39 6.56
CA ALA A 115 2.45 12.73 7.73
C ALA A 115 2.62 11.53 8.68
N MET A 116 3.75 11.49 9.39
CA MET A 116 4.00 10.59 10.53
C MET A 116 4.15 11.43 11.79
N ASN A 117 3.05 11.65 12.49
CA ASN A 117 3.01 12.62 13.60
C ASN A 117 3.37 11.99 14.95
N ILE A 118 3.72 12.86 15.93
CA ILE A 118 3.86 12.46 17.33
C ILE A 118 2.53 12.69 18.04
N TYR A 119 2.03 11.66 18.72
CA TYR A 119 0.79 11.66 19.47
C TYR A 119 1.04 11.36 20.95
N SER A 120 0.15 11.86 21.81
CA SER A 120 0.16 11.55 23.24
C SER A 120 -1.25 11.56 23.82
N LYS A 121 -1.43 10.79 24.90
CA LYS A 121 -2.60 10.87 25.78
C LYS A 121 -2.29 11.61 27.08
N ASN A 122 -1.00 11.89 27.35
CA ASN A 122 -0.53 12.33 28.65
C ASN A 122 0.00 13.78 28.67
N ILE A 123 0.46 14.28 27.50
CA ILE A 123 1.01 15.62 27.32
C ILE A 123 0.41 16.27 26.07
N SER A 124 0.45 17.59 26.01
CA SER A 124 -0.12 18.39 24.91
C SER A 124 0.95 18.97 23.98
N ASN A 125 2.22 18.92 24.40
CA ASN A 125 3.34 19.45 23.63
C ASN A 125 4.61 18.66 23.92
N VAL A 126 5.46 18.47 22.91
CA VAL A 126 6.74 17.75 23.06
C VAL A 126 7.69 18.38 24.08
N SER A 127 7.56 19.68 24.36
CA SER A 127 8.34 20.38 25.40
C SER A 127 8.02 19.93 26.85
N GLU A 128 6.93 19.20 27.05
CA GLU A 128 6.55 18.64 28.35
C GLU A 128 7.23 17.29 28.65
N LEU A 129 7.95 16.72 27.69
CA LEU A 129 8.70 15.47 27.87
C LEU A 129 9.78 15.63 28.95
N LYS A 130 9.93 14.60 29.76
CA LYS A 130 10.84 14.53 30.91
C LYS A 130 11.95 13.55 30.68
N LYS A 131 13.01 13.67 31.48
CA LYS A 131 14.14 12.75 31.45
C LYS A 131 13.69 11.30 31.70
N GLY A 132 14.08 10.41 30.79
CA GLY A 132 13.80 8.98 30.85
C GLY A 132 12.41 8.59 30.37
N ASP A 133 11.61 9.53 29.82
CA ASP A 133 10.31 9.22 29.27
C ASP A 133 10.40 8.18 28.13
N LYS A 134 9.38 7.34 28.04
CA LYS A 134 9.27 6.31 26.99
C LYS A 134 8.60 6.91 25.75
N VAL A 135 9.12 6.55 24.57
CA VAL A 135 8.59 6.93 23.25
C VAL A 135 8.45 5.68 22.41
N ALA A 136 7.23 5.35 21.95
CA ALA A 136 7.01 4.23 21.06
C ALA A 136 7.14 4.64 19.60
N ILE A 137 7.81 3.80 18.80
CA ILE A 137 8.00 3.99 17.36
C ILE A 137 7.82 2.66 16.61
N PRO A 138 7.58 2.65 15.27
CA PRO A 138 7.62 1.43 14.46
C PRO A 138 8.99 0.75 14.48
N ASN A 139 9.02 -0.57 14.28
CA ASN A 139 10.26 -1.39 14.32
C ASN A 139 10.74 -1.91 12.96
N ASP A 140 10.01 -1.66 11.88
CA ASP A 140 10.55 -1.94 10.55
C ASP A 140 11.58 -0.87 10.18
N PRO A 141 12.69 -1.22 9.48
CA PRO A 141 13.82 -0.31 9.28
C PRO A 141 13.43 1.02 8.66
N SER A 142 12.50 1.02 7.71
CA SER A 142 12.12 2.23 6.99
C SER A 142 11.26 3.18 7.84
N ASN A 143 10.27 2.65 8.59
CA ASN A 143 9.45 3.47 9.46
C ASN A 143 10.16 3.81 10.79
N GLU A 144 11.05 2.95 11.31
CA GLU A 144 11.95 3.30 12.42
C GLU A 144 12.78 4.53 12.05
N GLY A 145 13.46 4.48 10.90
CA GLY A 145 14.28 5.59 10.43
C GLY A 145 13.47 6.87 10.26
N ARG A 146 12.30 6.79 9.64
CA ARG A 146 11.39 7.94 9.51
C ARG A 146 10.95 8.49 10.87
N ALA A 147 10.59 7.63 11.83
CA ALA A 147 10.19 8.07 13.16
C ALA A 147 11.33 8.79 13.90
N LEU A 148 12.58 8.32 13.74
CA LEU A 148 13.76 9.00 14.30
C LEU A 148 13.99 10.36 13.65
N LYS A 149 13.74 10.52 12.36
CA LYS A 149 13.79 11.84 11.68
C LYS A 149 12.70 12.78 12.20
N VAL A 150 11.51 12.28 12.51
CA VAL A 150 10.44 13.06 13.13
C VAL A 150 10.85 13.52 14.55
N LEU A 151 11.44 12.63 15.35
CA LEU A 151 11.95 12.99 16.68
C LEU A 151 13.11 14.00 16.59
N GLU A 152 13.96 13.90 15.58
CA GLU A 152 15.02 14.88 15.30
C GLU A 152 14.43 16.24 14.92
N ALA A 153 13.44 16.28 14.02
CA ALA A 153 12.73 17.51 13.64
C ALA A 153 12.01 18.16 14.80
N ALA A 154 11.53 17.37 15.78
CA ALA A 154 10.97 17.85 17.02
C ALA A 154 12.01 18.37 18.03
N GLY A 155 13.31 18.26 17.71
CA GLY A 155 14.41 18.69 18.59
C GLY A 155 14.68 17.78 19.79
N LEU A 156 14.15 16.55 19.77
CA LEU A 156 14.23 15.61 20.89
C LEU A 156 15.50 14.76 20.87
N ILE A 157 16.02 14.46 19.69
CA ILE A 157 17.24 13.69 19.47
C ILE A 157 18.04 14.29 18.31
N LYS A 158 19.30 13.81 18.09
CA LYS A 158 20.00 13.96 16.82
C LYS A 158 20.50 12.59 16.37
N VAL A 159 20.46 12.36 15.07
CA VAL A 159 21.03 11.19 14.42
C VAL A 159 22.25 11.58 13.59
N LYS A 160 23.10 10.60 13.26
CA LYS A 160 24.26 10.81 12.40
C LYS A 160 23.83 11.35 11.02
N PRO A 161 24.37 12.49 10.55
CA PRO A 161 23.97 13.08 9.27
C PRO A 161 24.23 12.18 8.04
N GLU A 162 25.24 11.34 8.10
CA GLU A 162 25.67 10.46 7.00
C GLU A 162 24.70 9.30 6.70
N VAL A 163 23.78 8.98 7.61
CA VAL A 163 22.83 7.87 7.42
C VAL A 163 21.59 8.24 6.59
N GLY A 164 21.46 9.52 6.22
CA GLY A 164 20.35 10.00 5.37
C GLY A 164 18.99 9.87 6.04
N ASP A 165 17.99 9.39 5.28
CA ASP A 165 16.59 9.34 5.72
C ASP A 165 16.23 8.05 6.49
N LEU A 166 17.15 7.09 6.62
CA LEU A 166 16.90 5.78 7.24
C LEU A 166 17.85 5.47 8.41
N PRO A 167 17.97 6.36 9.43
CA PRO A 167 18.73 6.05 10.63
C PRO A 167 18.09 4.90 11.42
N SER A 168 18.92 4.18 12.18
CA SER A 168 18.50 3.25 13.23
C SER A 168 18.65 3.88 14.62
N ILE A 169 18.08 3.27 15.66
CA ILE A 169 18.26 3.72 17.06
C ILE A 169 19.76 3.79 17.43
N SER A 170 20.61 2.94 16.85
CA SER A 170 22.08 2.97 17.09
C SER A 170 22.79 4.17 16.47
N ASP A 171 22.11 4.91 15.59
CA ASP A 171 22.63 6.11 14.95
C ASP A 171 22.30 7.40 15.72
N ILE A 172 21.63 7.31 16.85
CA ILE A 172 21.37 8.45 17.74
C ILE A 172 22.68 8.89 18.37
N ILE A 173 23.08 10.16 18.13
CA ILE A 173 24.31 10.76 18.68
C ILE A 173 24.01 11.75 19.82
N GLU A 174 22.80 12.33 19.88
CA GLU A 174 22.36 13.15 21.00
C GLU A 174 20.95 12.72 21.43
N ASN A 175 20.76 12.58 22.74
CA ASN A 175 19.48 12.30 23.39
C ASN A 175 19.48 13.03 24.75
N PRO A 176 19.25 14.37 24.78
CA PRO A 176 19.46 15.18 25.97
C PRO A 176 18.55 14.78 27.15
N LEU A 177 17.33 14.32 26.83
CA LEU A 177 16.38 13.84 27.83
C LEU A 177 16.61 12.37 28.22
N GLY A 178 17.51 11.64 27.54
CA GLY A 178 17.68 10.22 27.78
C GLY A 178 16.38 9.44 27.52
N LEU A 179 15.65 9.82 26.47
CA LEU A 179 14.39 9.16 26.09
C LEU A 179 14.59 7.67 25.87
N ASN A 180 13.70 6.85 26.39
CA ASN A 180 13.71 5.42 26.21
C ASN A 180 12.86 5.06 24.96
N ILE A 181 13.50 4.84 23.83
CA ILE A 181 12.82 4.57 22.56
C ILE A 181 12.47 3.08 22.47
N LEU A 182 11.18 2.79 22.30
CA LEU A 182 10.60 1.46 22.19
C LEU A 182 10.17 1.21 20.74
N ALA A 183 10.94 0.43 20.01
CA ALA A 183 10.57 -0.01 18.66
C ALA A 183 9.61 -1.22 18.77
N VAL A 184 8.41 -1.09 18.20
CA VAL A 184 7.35 -2.09 18.25
C VAL A 184 6.71 -2.26 16.87
N GLU A 185 5.96 -3.34 16.65
CA GLU A 185 5.25 -3.57 15.39
C GLU A 185 4.35 -2.37 15.06
N ILE A 186 4.34 -1.94 13.80
CA ILE A 186 3.74 -0.66 13.33
C ILE A 186 2.27 -0.53 13.72
N GLY A 187 1.44 -1.57 13.52
CA GLY A 187 0.01 -1.56 13.87
C GLY A 187 -0.24 -1.55 15.37
N SER A 188 0.76 -1.94 16.17
CA SER A 188 0.68 -1.96 17.63
C SER A 188 1.06 -0.65 18.30
N VAL A 189 1.76 0.26 17.59
CA VAL A 189 2.28 1.52 18.19
C VAL A 189 1.21 2.32 18.93
N PRO A 190 0.00 2.54 18.40
CA PRO A 190 -1.02 3.33 19.11
C PRO A 190 -1.48 2.70 20.43
N SER A 191 -1.42 1.38 20.55
CA SER A 191 -1.83 0.66 21.76
C SER A 191 -0.93 0.97 22.96
N TYR A 192 0.30 1.44 22.71
CA TYR A 192 1.23 1.86 23.76
C TYR A 192 0.97 3.27 24.31
N LEU A 193 0.14 4.10 23.67
CA LEU A 193 -0.13 5.49 24.11
C LEU A 193 -0.48 5.64 25.59
N PRO A 194 -1.20 4.71 26.25
CA PRO A 194 -1.43 4.80 27.70
C PRO A 194 -0.18 4.56 28.57
N GLU A 195 0.85 3.88 28.04
CA GLU A 195 2.02 3.41 28.79
C GLU A 195 3.29 4.20 28.51
N VAL A 196 3.26 5.07 27.47
CA VAL A 196 4.38 5.91 27.03
C VAL A 196 4.04 7.38 27.14
N ALA A 197 5.05 8.25 27.19
CA ALA A 197 4.83 9.67 27.16
C ALA A 197 4.29 10.16 25.81
N CYS A 198 4.80 9.60 24.72
CA CYS A 198 4.29 9.83 23.37
C CYS A 198 4.65 8.67 22.43
N ALA A 199 4.06 8.67 21.23
CA ALA A 199 4.35 7.71 20.17
C ALA A 199 4.40 8.40 18.80
N VAL A 200 5.29 7.93 17.91
CA VAL A 200 5.35 8.36 16.50
C VAL A 200 4.55 7.37 15.68
N ILE A 201 3.49 7.84 15.02
CA ILE A 201 2.48 6.97 14.40
C ILE A 201 2.23 7.39 12.95
N ASN A 202 2.26 6.43 12.02
CA ASN A 202 1.87 6.62 10.63
C ASN A 202 0.39 7.03 10.51
N ALA A 203 0.06 7.90 9.56
CA ALA A 203 -1.30 8.45 9.43
C ALA A 203 -2.38 7.38 9.30
N HIS A 204 -2.19 6.34 8.46
CA HIS A 204 -3.16 5.26 8.28
C HIS A 204 -3.41 4.48 9.59
N VAL A 205 -2.35 4.20 10.34
CA VAL A 205 -2.45 3.50 11.65
C VAL A 205 -3.15 4.38 12.69
N ALA A 206 -2.86 5.70 12.68
CA ALA A 206 -3.53 6.65 13.56
C ALA A 206 -5.03 6.72 13.27
N ILE A 207 -5.43 6.77 12.00
CA ILE A 207 -6.83 6.80 11.56
C ILE A 207 -7.57 5.53 12.00
N ASP A 208 -7.00 4.35 11.76
CA ASP A 208 -7.60 3.08 12.13
C ASP A 208 -7.73 2.91 13.65
N PHE A 209 -6.86 3.56 14.42
CA PHE A 209 -6.96 3.64 15.88
C PHE A 209 -7.96 4.70 16.37
N GLY A 210 -8.56 5.48 15.48
CA GLY A 210 -9.54 6.53 15.78
C GLY A 210 -8.92 7.90 16.11
N LEU A 211 -7.63 8.11 15.83
CA LEU A 211 -6.98 9.42 15.93
C LEU A 211 -7.20 10.23 14.64
N ASN A 212 -7.18 11.55 14.76
CA ASN A 212 -7.24 12.46 13.63
C ASN A 212 -5.84 13.02 13.33
N PRO A 213 -5.17 12.61 12.23
CA PRO A 213 -3.84 13.11 11.90
C PRO A 213 -3.79 14.62 11.62
N GLY A 214 -4.92 15.25 11.39
CA GLY A 214 -5.01 16.70 11.19
C GLY A 214 -5.09 17.54 12.48
N SER A 215 -5.33 16.91 13.65
CA SER A 215 -5.57 17.66 14.89
C SER A 215 -5.04 17.05 16.17
N ASP A 216 -4.93 15.72 16.28
CA ASP A 216 -4.71 15.04 17.56
C ASP A 216 -3.22 14.87 17.92
N TYR A 217 -2.33 15.42 17.10
CA TYR A 217 -0.89 15.35 17.31
C TYR A 217 -0.40 16.39 18.32
N ILE A 218 0.72 16.07 18.98
CA ILE A 218 1.49 17.02 19.79
C ILE A 218 2.72 17.59 19.04
N PHE A 219 3.07 16.99 17.88
CA PHE A 219 4.02 17.50 16.91
C PHE A 219 3.63 16.98 15.52
N GLN A 220 3.56 17.91 14.55
CA GLN A 220 3.22 17.58 13.17
C GLN A 220 4.48 17.35 12.35
N ASP A 221 4.54 16.21 11.67
CA ASP A 221 5.55 15.93 10.67
C ASP A 221 5.42 16.89 9.48
N ASN A 222 6.58 17.28 8.95
CA ASN A 222 6.64 18.05 7.71
C ASN A 222 7.29 17.21 6.61
N PRO A 223 6.50 16.69 5.64
CA PRO A 223 7.03 15.87 4.56
C PRO A 223 8.16 16.51 3.75
N SER A 224 8.31 17.83 3.78
CA SER A 224 9.39 18.54 3.06
C SER A 224 10.81 18.33 3.64
N ILE A 225 10.92 17.71 4.82
CA ILE A 225 12.24 17.37 5.40
C ILE A 225 12.89 16.14 4.77
N TYR A 226 12.11 15.33 4.04
CA TYR A 226 12.62 14.10 3.42
C TYR A 226 13.15 14.35 2.02
N SER A 227 14.20 13.61 1.63
CA SER A 227 14.78 13.70 0.30
C SER A 227 14.01 12.81 -0.70
N GLY A 228 13.80 13.31 -1.91
CA GLY A 228 13.21 12.55 -3.00
C GLY A 228 11.81 11.99 -2.68
N ASN A 229 11.55 10.75 -3.10
CA ASN A 229 10.28 10.06 -2.96
C ASN A 229 10.26 8.94 -1.91
N ALA A 230 11.26 8.88 -1.03
CA ALA A 230 11.45 7.75 -0.10
C ALA A 230 10.17 7.36 0.65
N PHE A 231 9.38 8.33 1.10
CA PHE A 231 8.15 8.11 1.86
C PHE A 231 6.87 8.40 1.07
N VAL A 232 6.97 8.53 -0.26
CA VAL A 232 5.81 8.52 -1.15
C VAL A 232 5.27 7.11 -1.25
N ASN A 233 3.97 6.94 -1.01
CA ASN A 233 3.27 5.67 -1.17
C ASN A 233 3.06 5.35 -2.65
N LEU A 234 2.87 4.06 -2.96
CA LEU A 234 2.90 3.57 -4.33
C LEU A 234 1.94 2.39 -4.55
N ILE A 235 1.70 2.10 -5.82
CA ILE A 235 1.15 0.83 -6.28
C ILE A 235 2.31 0.00 -6.81
N ALA A 236 2.45 -1.24 -6.33
CA ALA A 236 3.47 -2.18 -6.80
C ALA A 236 2.85 -3.33 -7.62
N ALA A 237 3.63 -3.83 -8.57
CA ALA A 237 3.36 -5.02 -9.37
C ALA A 237 4.59 -5.93 -9.41
N ARG A 238 4.44 -7.17 -9.88
CA ARG A 238 5.61 -8.00 -10.25
C ARG A 238 6.34 -7.33 -11.41
N THR A 239 7.67 -7.38 -11.40
CA THR A 239 8.50 -6.73 -12.44
C THR A 239 8.12 -7.16 -13.86
N LYS A 240 7.81 -8.46 -14.06
CA LYS A 240 7.36 -9.00 -15.36
C LYS A 240 6.03 -8.43 -15.85
N ASP A 241 5.20 -7.93 -14.94
CA ASP A 241 3.83 -7.45 -15.21
C ASP A 241 3.72 -5.91 -15.19
N LYS A 242 4.83 -5.18 -14.99
CA LYS A 242 4.86 -3.72 -14.80
C LYS A 242 4.21 -2.90 -15.91
N ASP A 243 4.23 -3.42 -17.14
CA ASP A 243 3.70 -2.75 -18.33
C ASP A 243 2.30 -3.25 -18.73
N ASN A 244 1.62 -4.03 -17.86
CA ASN A 244 0.31 -4.60 -18.11
C ASN A 244 -0.75 -3.49 -18.30
N GLU A 245 -1.45 -3.51 -19.44
CA GLU A 245 -2.44 -2.50 -19.80
C GLU A 245 -3.64 -2.45 -18.84
N LEU A 246 -4.02 -3.59 -18.24
CA LEU A 246 -5.07 -3.63 -17.24
C LEU A 246 -4.65 -2.92 -15.95
N TYR A 247 -3.38 -3.07 -15.53
CA TYR A 247 -2.84 -2.38 -14.35
C TYR A 247 -2.72 -0.88 -14.57
N LYS A 248 -2.38 -0.44 -15.79
CA LYS A 248 -2.40 0.98 -16.16
C LYS A 248 -3.79 1.61 -16.01
N LYS A 249 -4.85 0.88 -16.35
CA LYS A 249 -6.22 1.33 -16.12
C LYS A 249 -6.55 1.46 -14.63
N VAL A 250 -6.09 0.50 -13.80
CA VAL A 250 -6.25 0.57 -12.34
C VAL A 250 -5.51 1.79 -11.78
N VAL A 251 -4.28 2.04 -12.21
CA VAL A 251 -3.50 3.22 -11.83
C VAL A 251 -4.23 4.51 -12.23
N ALA A 252 -4.70 4.60 -13.47
CA ALA A 252 -5.42 5.79 -13.95
C ALA A 252 -6.72 6.05 -13.16
N ALA A 253 -7.45 4.99 -12.79
CA ALA A 253 -8.65 5.10 -11.97
C ALA A 253 -8.33 5.51 -10.53
N TYR A 254 -7.17 5.09 -10.00
CA TYR A 254 -6.69 5.50 -8.69
C TYR A 254 -6.24 6.97 -8.68
N GLN A 255 -5.45 7.40 -9.67
CA GLN A 255 -4.94 8.76 -9.82
C GLN A 255 -6.02 9.69 -10.39
N SER A 256 -7.15 9.84 -9.69
CA SER A 256 -8.34 10.55 -10.13
C SER A 256 -8.85 11.56 -9.10
N GLU A 257 -9.63 12.55 -9.56
CA GLU A 257 -10.29 13.53 -8.69
C GLU A 257 -11.17 12.84 -7.62
N ALA A 258 -11.83 11.73 -7.96
CA ALA A 258 -12.67 10.99 -7.02
C ALA A 258 -11.86 10.42 -5.83
N VAL A 259 -10.61 10.00 -6.05
CA VAL A 259 -9.70 9.57 -4.97
C VAL A 259 -9.19 10.78 -4.17
N GLU A 260 -8.90 11.90 -4.83
CA GLU A 260 -8.49 13.13 -4.13
C GLU A 260 -9.61 13.68 -3.23
N GLU A 261 -10.87 13.58 -3.65
CA GLU A 261 -12.02 13.92 -2.80
C GLU A 261 -12.07 13.04 -1.54
N ILE A 262 -11.74 11.75 -1.65
CA ILE A 262 -11.62 10.87 -0.47
C ILE A 262 -10.48 11.36 0.45
N TYR A 263 -9.32 11.72 -0.10
CA TYR A 263 -8.21 12.27 0.69
C TYR A 263 -8.61 13.54 1.44
N ALA A 264 -9.30 14.46 0.76
CA ALA A 264 -9.73 15.72 1.35
C ALA A 264 -10.79 15.52 2.43
N ASN A 265 -11.81 14.70 2.16
CA ASN A 265 -12.99 14.57 3.00
C ASN A 265 -12.79 13.58 4.15
N ASN A 266 -12.24 12.39 3.87
CA ASN A 266 -12.13 11.31 4.85
C ASN A 266 -10.82 11.40 5.64
N PHE A 267 -9.73 11.87 5.01
CA PHE A 267 -8.41 11.97 5.63
C PHE A 267 -8.02 13.42 5.97
N LYS A 268 -8.96 14.36 5.81
CA LYS A 268 -8.85 15.77 6.24
C LYS A 268 -7.55 16.45 5.81
N GLY A 269 -7.10 16.16 4.57
CA GLY A 269 -5.89 16.73 4.01
C GLY A 269 -4.58 16.15 4.58
N SER A 270 -4.62 15.08 5.39
CA SER A 270 -3.41 14.39 5.84
C SER A 270 -2.75 13.52 4.77
N TYR A 271 -3.44 13.28 3.65
CA TYR A 271 -2.92 12.60 2.47
C TYR A 271 -2.80 13.59 1.33
N LEU A 272 -1.59 13.74 0.81
CA LEU A 272 -1.28 14.66 -0.29
C LEU A 272 -0.98 13.84 -1.55
N PRO A 273 -1.77 13.99 -2.64
CA PRO A 273 -1.52 13.27 -3.89
C PRO A 273 -0.17 13.67 -4.49
N THR A 274 0.54 12.71 -5.08
CA THR A 274 1.90 12.91 -5.64
C THR A 274 1.99 12.69 -7.14
N TRP A 275 0.87 12.49 -7.82
CA TRP A 275 0.80 12.27 -9.28
C TRP A 275 0.50 13.52 -10.09
N LYS A 276 0.46 14.71 -9.50
CA LYS A 276 0.24 16.01 -10.19
C LYS A 276 1.54 16.72 -10.47
#